data_dac15f9bd3e2d9e0daa363c2e56f052e
#
_entry.id   dac15f9bd3e2d9e0daa363c2e56f052e
#
_cell.length_a   1.000
_cell.length_b   1.000
_cell.length_c   1.000
_cell.angle_alpha   90.00
_cell.angle_beta   90.00
_cell.angle_gamma   90.00
#
_symmetry.space_group_name_H-M   'P 1'
#
loop_
_entity.id
_entity.type
_entity.pdbx_description
1 polymer ?
#
loop_
_entity_poly.entity_id
_entity_poly.type
_entity_poly.pdbx_seq_one_letter_code
_entity_poly.pdbx_strand_id
1 'polypeptide(L)'
;AGLLKENSGEVFLFGHKTRPRERMGKVWYIPQDLDSQLFGEDLVDELTTGAPTDEKRNARARTILKALELEEYAEQHPATLSGGQKQRLALGVALMHDAPIIILDEPTSGLDGANMRNVSQIIRKLAGMGRTILVITHDAECALSCCDRAIRLENGAITDDFPIHSVDILLDKIGYQSCGQRGVCYSGT
;
A
#
# COMPACT_ATOMS: atom_id res chain seq x y z
N ALA A 1 -11.63 2.59 1.62
CA ALA A 1 -11.06 3.82 2.18
C ALA A 1 -12.14 4.82 2.65
N GLY A 2 -13.40 4.67 2.25
CA GLY A 2 -14.48 5.60 2.64
C GLY A 2 -14.68 6.76 1.66
N LEU A 3 -13.99 6.75 0.53
CA LEU A 3 -14.14 7.76 -0.53
C LEU A 3 -15.50 7.69 -1.22
N LEU A 4 -16.03 6.49 -1.38
CA LEU A 4 -17.33 6.23 -1.98
C LEU A 4 -18.24 5.50 -1.00
N LYS A 5 -19.55 5.75 -1.14
CA LYS A 5 -20.58 4.98 -0.45
C LYS A 5 -20.93 3.74 -1.27
N GLU A 6 -21.11 2.62 -0.61
CA GLU A 6 -21.65 1.40 -1.21
C GLU A 6 -23.07 1.61 -1.74
N ASN A 7 -23.37 1.07 -2.93
CA ASN A 7 -24.71 1.12 -3.51
C ASN A 7 -25.65 0.11 -2.81
N SER A 8 -25.09 -1.02 -2.36
CA SER A 8 -25.80 -2.06 -1.61
C SER A 8 -24.84 -2.82 -0.72
N GLY A 9 -25.35 -3.60 0.22
CA GLY A 9 -24.53 -4.35 1.17
C GLY A 9 -24.02 -3.50 2.32
N GLU A 10 -23.08 -4.07 3.06
CA GLU A 10 -22.55 -3.50 4.29
C GLU A 10 -21.03 -3.72 4.36
N VAL A 11 -20.30 -2.75 4.91
CA VAL A 11 -18.86 -2.87 5.13
C VAL A 11 -18.58 -2.97 6.62
N PHE A 12 -17.83 -4.00 7.00
CA PHE A 12 -17.38 -4.24 8.35
C PHE A 12 -15.88 -4.03 8.46
N LEU A 13 -15.42 -3.28 9.47
CA LEU A 13 -14.02 -3.21 9.86
C LEU A 13 -13.90 -3.70 11.32
N PHE A 14 -12.98 -4.63 11.54
CA PHE A 14 -12.74 -5.20 12.87
C PHE A 14 -14.02 -5.75 13.54
N GLY A 15 -14.88 -6.41 12.76
CA GLY A 15 -16.16 -6.97 13.22
C GLY A 15 -17.29 -5.96 13.43
N HIS A 16 -17.07 -4.67 13.21
CA HIS A 16 -18.08 -3.63 13.37
C HIS A 16 -18.53 -3.07 12.02
N LYS A 17 -19.84 -2.94 11.82
CA LYS A 17 -20.41 -2.26 10.67
C LYS A 17 -19.97 -0.79 10.66
N THR A 18 -19.49 -0.30 9.53
CA THR A 18 -18.94 1.05 9.40
C THR A 18 -19.57 1.83 8.27
N ARG A 19 -19.75 3.14 8.49
CA ARG A 19 -20.12 4.12 7.46
C ARG A 19 -18.85 4.64 6.75
N PRO A 20 -18.96 5.22 5.54
CA PRO A 20 -17.80 5.78 4.82
C PRO A 20 -16.91 6.69 5.67
N ARG A 21 -17.50 7.63 6.42
CA ARG A 21 -16.76 8.56 7.29
C ARG A 21 -15.99 7.88 8.43
N GLU A 22 -16.50 6.77 8.94
CA GLU A 22 -15.86 6.01 10.03
C GLU A 22 -14.66 5.19 9.55
N ARG A 23 -14.54 4.99 8.24
CA ARG A 23 -13.40 4.33 7.57
C ARG A 23 -12.27 5.29 7.27
N MET A 24 -12.56 6.61 7.17
CA MET A 24 -11.53 7.63 6.98
C MET A 24 -10.57 7.64 8.19
N GLY A 25 -9.28 7.68 7.91
CA GLY A 25 -8.23 7.56 8.94
C GLY A 25 -7.94 6.14 9.42
N LYS A 26 -8.84 5.17 9.17
CA LYS A 26 -8.57 3.73 9.43
C LYS A 26 -8.06 3.00 8.20
N VAL A 27 -8.37 3.49 7.02
CA VAL A 27 -7.95 2.91 5.75
C VAL A 27 -7.19 3.96 4.95
N TRP A 28 -5.91 3.71 4.71
CA TRP A 28 -5.07 4.54 3.87
C TRP A 28 -4.99 3.95 2.48
N TYR A 29 -5.23 4.76 1.45
CA TYR A 29 -5.17 4.33 0.06
C TYR A 29 -4.01 5.02 -0.65
N ILE A 30 -3.13 4.22 -1.23
CA ILE A 30 -1.98 4.66 -2.04
C ILE A 30 -2.27 4.27 -3.49
N PRO A 31 -2.55 5.24 -4.38
CA PRO A 31 -2.80 4.97 -5.79
C PRO A 31 -1.53 4.69 -6.56
N GLN A 32 -1.68 4.20 -7.78
CA GLN A 32 -0.59 3.96 -8.72
C GLN A 32 0.14 5.25 -9.11
N ASP A 33 -0.60 6.34 -9.34
CA ASP A 33 -0.02 7.66 -9.62
C ASP A 33 0.22 8.44 -8.32
N LEU A 34 1.47 8.51 -7.90
CA LEU A 34 1.91 9.20 -6.69
C LEU A 34 2.16 10.69 -6.89
N ASP A 35 2.37 11.15 -8.13
CA ASP A 35 2.65 12.56 -8.42
C ASP A 35 1.46 13.45 -8.05
N SER A 36 0.27 12.87 -8.04
CA SER A 36 -0.96 13.54 -7.61
C SER A 36 -1.21 13.52 -6.10
N GLN A 37 -0.31 12.95 -5.29
CA GLN A 37 -0.50 12.78 -3.84
C GLN A 37 0.64 13.33 -2.96
N LEU A 38 1.78 13.64 -3.54
CA LEU A 38 2.96 14.12 -2.81
C LEU A 38 3.12 15.63 -3.04
N PHE A 39 2.82 16.43 -2.02
CA PHE A 39 2.71 17.90 -2.12
C PHE A 39 3.60 18.66 -1.12
N GLY A 40 4.32 17.96 -0.22
CA GLY A 40 5.19 18.55 0.76
C GLY A 40 6.34 19.37 0.13
N GLU A 41 6.81 20.38 0.84
CA GLU A 41 8.00 21.16 0.42
C GLU A 41 9.27 20.29 0.47
N ASP A 42 9.32 19.37 1.43
CA ASP A 42 10.36 18.34 1.59
C ASP A 42 9.76 17.03 2.10
N LEU A 43 10.58 15.99 2.31
CA LEU A 43 10.09 14.68 2.74
C LEU A 43 9.59 14.69 4.20
N VAL A 44 10.15 15.54 5.06
CA VAL A 44 9.69 15.67 6.45
C VAL A 44 8.33 16.33 6.49
N ASP A 45 8.15 17.40 5.71
CA ASP A 45 6.87 18.09 5.55
C ASP A 45 5.80 17.16 4.99
N GLU A 46 6.12 16.41 3.93
CA GLU A 46 5.21 15.40 3.36
C GLU A 46 4.72 14.41 4.42
N LEU A 47 5.62 13.86 5.23
CA LEU A 47 5.27 12.91 6.29
C LEU A 47 4.44 13.54 7.40
N THR A 48 4.61 14.83 7.69
CA THR A 48 3.94 15.53 8.78
C THR A 48 2.68 16.27 8.37
N THR A 49 2.40 16.37 7.08
CA THR A 49 1.22 17.04 6.51
C THR A 49 -0.09 16.58 7.15
N GLY A 50 -1.02 17.51 7.33
CA GLY A 50 -2.36 17.25 7.86
C GLY A 50 -2.48 17.23 9.39
N ALA A 51 -1.40 17.51 10.14
CA ALA A 51 -1.45 17.68 11.58
C ALA A 51 -0.43 18.74 12.06
N PRO A 52 -0.66 19.36 13.23
CA PRO A 52 0.29 20.30 13.79
C PRO A 52 1.70 19.69 13.89
N THR A 53 2.68 20.41 13.37
CA THR A 53 4.08 19.99 13.38
C THR A 53 4.68 20.34 14.74
N ASP A 54 5.22 19.35 15.43
CA ASP A 54 5.99 19.50 16.64
C ASP A 54 7.31 18.72 16.56
N GLU A 55 8.23 18.95 17.49
CA GLU A 55 9.54 18.31 17.52
C GLU A 55 9.45 16.77 17.57
N LYS A 56 8.49 16.24 18.33
CA LYS A 56 8.27 14.80 18.45
C LYS A 56 7.80 14.18 17.11
N ARG A 57 6.93 14.87 16.40
CA ARG A 57 6.42 14.44 15.10
C ARG A 57 7.53 14.48 14.04
N ASN A 58 8.35 15.52 14.04
CA ASN A 58 9.52 15.63 13.17
C ASN A 58 10.53 14.52 13.45
N ALA A 59 10.83 14.24 14.70
CA ALA A 59 11.73 13.14 15.08
C ALA A 59 11.18 11.77 14.61
N ARG A 60 9.87 11.55 14.71
CA ARG A 60 9.23 10.36 14.19
C ARG A 60 9.33 10.27 12.66
N ALA A 61 9.09 11.36 11.94
CA ALA A 61 9.23 11.43 10.49
C ALA A 61 10.65 11.05 10.05
N ARG A 62 11.68 11.62 10.67
CA ARG A 62 13.09 11.26 10.40
C ARG A 62 13.39 9.78 10.69
N THR A 63 12.82 9.23 11.76
CA THR A 63 12.95 7.79 12.07
C THR A 63 12.33 6.92 10.97
N ILE A 64 11.18 7.33 10.45
CA ILE A 64 10.52 6.63 9.33
C ILE A 64 11.35 6.75 8.05
N LEU A 65 11.84 7.96 7.71
CA LEU A 65 12.70 8.16 6.52
C LEU A 65 13.94 7.27 6.58
N LYS A 66 14.58 7.16 7.74
CA LYS A 66 15.72 6.27 7.94
C LYS A 66 15.36 4.80 7.73
N ALA A 67 14.23 4.36 8.29
CA ALA A 67 13.74 2.98 8.12
C ALA A 67 13.38 2.62 6.67
N LEU A 68 13.06 3.63 5.85
CA LEU A 68 12.72 3.54 4.43
C LEU A 68 13.91 3.82 3.49
N GLU A 69 15.13 4.03 4.05
CA GLU A 69 16.33 4.40 3.28
C GLU A 69 16.15 5.68 2.46
N LEU A 70 15.50 6.70 3.07
CA LEU A 70 15.22 8.00 2.47
C LEU A 70 15.80 9.17 3.28
N GLU A 71 16.58 8.88 4.34
CA GLU A 71 17.11 9.92 5.25
C GLU A 71 17.97 10.97 4.52
N GLU A 72 18.78 10.53 3.54
CA GLU A 72 19.64 11.43 2.76
C GLU A 72 18.86 12.39 1.82
N TYR A 73 17.57 12.07 1.55
CA TYR A 73 16.69 12.88 0.73
C TYR A 73 15.73 13.75 1.55
N ALA A 74 15.87 13.76 2.89
CA ALA A 74 14.90 14.38 3.81
C ALA A 74 14.52 15.82 3.47
N GLU A 75 15.50 16.62 3.02
CA GLU A 75 15.34 18.03 2.65
C GLU A 75 15.08 18.25 1.14
N GLN A 76 14.82 17.18 0.39
CA GLN A 76 14.52 17.28 -1.04
C GLN A 76 13.00 17.32 -1.28
N HIS A 77 12.61 18.00 -2.35
CA HIS A 77 11.21 17.99 -2.76
C HIS A 77 10.79 16.61 -3.29
N PRO A 78 9.63 16.05 -2.87
CA PRO A 78 9.16 14.72 -3.28
C PRO A 78 9.16 14.47 -4.79
N ALA A 79 8.89 15.49 -5.61
CA ALA A 79 8.90 15.39 -7.06
C ALA A 79 10.25 14.97 -7.67
N THR A 80 11.37 15.20 -6.96
CA THR A 80 12.73 14.85 -7.44
C THR A 80 13.08 13.38 -7.23
N LEU A 81 12.27 12.66 -6.47
CA LEU A 81 12.50 11.26 -6.14
C LEU A 81 12.24 10.34 -7.35
N SER A 82 12.98 9.23 -7.42
CA SER A 82 12.66 8.12 -8.34
C SER A 82 11.33 7.44 -7.96
N GLY A 83 10.73 6.69 -8.89
CA GLY A 83 9.48 5.99 -8.64
C GLY A 83 9.51 5.10 -7.38
N GLY A 84 10.59 4.32 -7.20
CA GLY A 84 10.75 3.48 -6.01
C GLY A 84 10.91 4.28 -4.71
N GLN A 85 11.57 5.44 -4.76
CA GLN A 85 11.68 6.35 -3.60
C GLN A 85 10.31 6.97 -3.27
N LYS A 86 9.55 7.42 -4.27
CA LYS A 86 8.18 7.93 -4.09
C LYS A 86 7.27 6.86 -3.47
N GLN A 87 7.37 5.62 -3.92
CA GLN A 87 6.59 4.52 -3.36
C GLN A 87 6.93 4.26 -1.89
N ARG A 88 8.23 4.28 -1.53
CA ARG A 88 8.64 4.17 -0.13
C ARG A 88 8.16 5.36 0.71
N LEU A 89 8.23 6.58 0.19
CA LEU A 89 7.72 7.78 0.86
C LEU A 89 6.21 7.67 1.12
N ALA A 90 5.41 7.26 0.15
CA ALA A 90 3.97 7.08 0.31
C ALA A 90 3.62 6.04 1.40
N LEU A 91 4.40 4.95 1.50
CA LEU A 91 4.29 4.00 2.62
C LEU A 91 4.67 4.66 3.95
N GLY A 92 5.65 5.56 3.97
CA GLY A 92 6.01 6.36 5.13
C GLY A 92 4.89 7.26 5.61
N VAL A 93 4.18 7.91 4.69
CA VAL A 93 2.98 8.72 5.02
C VAL A 93 1.91 7.86 5.69
N ALA A 94 1.62 6.67 5.15
CA ALA A 94 0.69 5.73 5.79
C ALA A 94 1.13 5.32 7.21
N LEU A 95 2.45 5.17 7.45
CA LEU A 95 3.02 4.91 8.77
C LEU A 95 2.82 6.08 9.74
N MET A 96 3.02 7.31 9.27
CA MET A 96 2.82 8.52 10.10
C MET A 96 1.38 8.66 10.56
N HIS A 97 0.41 8.25 9.73
CA HIS A 97 -1.01 8.26 10.05
C HIS A 97 -1.49 7.07 10.89
N ASP A 98 -0.59 6.14 11.26
CA ASP A 98 -0.93 4.93 12.03
C ASP A 98 -2.12 4.14 11.47
N ALA A 99 -2.32 4.18 10.15
CA ALA A 99 -3.42 3.51 9.50
C ALA A 99 -3.35 1.98 9.70
N PRO A 100 -4.36 1.35 10.32
CA PRO A 100 -4.37 -0.10 10.53
C PRO A 100 -4.58 -0.89 9.25
N ILE A 101 -5.17 -0.28 8.22
CA ILE A 101 -5.41 -0.90 6.91
C ILE A 101 -4.78 0.00 5.84
N ILE A 102 -3.96 -0.59 4.97
CA ILE A 102 -3.32 0.11 3.85
C ILE A 102 -3.72 -0.61 2.57
N ILE A 103 -4.19 0.15 1.58
CA ILE A 103 -4.53 -0.36 0.24
C ILE A 103 -3.51 0.23 -0.73
N LEU A 104 -2.84 -0.63 -1.47
CA LEU A 104 -1.83 -0.30 -2.46
C LEU A 104 -2.36 -0.66 -3.85
N ASP A 105 -2.37 0.30 -4.77
CA ASP A 105 -2.76 0.07 -6.16
C ASP A 105 -1.52 0.06 -7.04
N GLU A 106 -1.18 -1.11 -7.60
CA GLU A 106 -0.01 -1.35 -8.45
C GLU A 106 1.32 -0.84 -7.84
N PRO A 107 1.69 -1.22 -6.60
CA PRO A 107 2.81 -0.60 -5.88
C PRO A 107 4.18 -0.85 -6.50
N THR A 108 4.30 -1.79 -7.43
CA THR A 108 5.57 -2.14 -8.10
C THR A 108 5.59 -1.78 -9.58
N SER A 109 4.52 -1.18 -10.10
CA SER A 109 4.42 -0.79 -11.51
C SER A 109 5.53 0.18 -11.91
N GLY A 110 6.26 -0.16 -12.98
CA GLY A 110 7.36 0.67 -13.49
C GLY A 110 8.64 0.65 -12.66
N LEU A 111 8.73 -0.17 -11.62
CA LEU A 111 9.93 -0.35 -10.83
C LEU A 111 10.85 -1.43 -11.44
N ASP A 112 12.15 -1.23 -11.30
CA ASP A 112 13.12 -2.30 -11.56
C ASP A 112 13.05 -3.37 -10.45
N GLY A 113 13.65 -4.54 -10.71
CA GLY A 113 13.59 -5.68 -9.79
C GLY A 113 14.22 -5.42 -8.41
N ALA A 114 15.17 -4.49 -8.26
CA ALA A 114 15.74 -4.14 -6.96
C ALA A 114 14.76 -3.28 -6.15
N ASN A 115 14.19 -2.26 -6.75
CA ASN A 115 13.18 -1.41 -6.13
C ASN A 115 11.89 -2.19 -5.80
N MET A 116 11.45 -3.10 -6.68
CA MET A 116 10.31 -3.98 -6.41
C MET A 116 10.55 -4.83 -5.16
N ARG A 117 11.74 -5.47 -5.02
CA ARG A 117 12.08 -6.25 -3.82
C ARG A 117 12.09 -5.40 -2.56
N ASN A 118 12.64 -4.18 -2.62
CA ASN A 118 12.65 -3.27 -1.48
C ASN A 118 11.24 -2.89 -1.03
N VAL A 119 10.36 -2.51 -1.97
CA VAL A 119 8.96 -2.19 -1.67
C VAL A 119 8.23 -3.40 -1.09
N SER A 120 8.41 -4.60 -1.67
CA SER A 120 7.81 -5.85 -1.16
C SER A 120 8.27 -6.18 0.26
N GLN A 121 9.55 -5.97 0.59
CA GLN A 121 10.06 -6.17 1.96
C GLN A 121 9.45 -5.17 2.95
N ILE A 122 9.25 -3.92 2.55
CA ILE A 122 8.58 -2.92 3.39
C ILE A 122 7.13 -3.33 3.65
N ILE A 123 6.40 -3.76 2.62
CA ILE A 123 5.03 -4.27 2.74
C ILE A 123 4.98 -5.42 3.77
N ARG A 124 5.88 -6.41 3.66
CA ARG A 124 5.95 -7.52 4.64
C ARG A 124 6.27 -7.05 6.06
N LYS A 125 7.19 -6.09 6.22
CA LYS A 125 7.49 -5.50 7.54
C LYS A 125 6.26 -4.83 8.14
N LEU A 126 5.49 -4.08 7.34
CA LEU A 126 4.27 -3.42 7.80
C LEU A 126 3.19 -4.43 8.21
N ALA A 127 3.00 -5.51 7.45
CA ALA A 127 2.10 -6.60 7.81
C ALA A 127 2.54 -7.26 9.12
N GLY A 128 3.84 -7.53 9.30
CA GLY A 128 4.42 -8.06 10.55
C GLY A 128 4.27 -7.14 11.77
N MET A 129 3.98 -5.85 11.57
CA MET A 129 3.62 -4.91 12.64
C MET A 129 2.11 -4.93 12.97
N GLY A 130 1.35 -5.91 12.48
CA GLY A 130 -0.08 -6.07 12.73
C GLY A 130 -0.98 -5.20 11.84
N ARG A 131 -0.47 -4.68 10.73
CA ARG A 131 -1.27 -3.93 9.75
C ARG A 131 -1.86 -4.88 8.71
N THR A 132 -3.07 -4.60 8.28
CA THR A 132 -3.69 -5.27 7.14
C THR A 132 -3.31 -4.55 5.85
N ILE A 133 -2.64 -5.25 4.93
CA ILE A 133 -2.22 -4.69 3.65
C ILE A 133 -3.02 -5.37 2.53
N LEU A 134 -3.71 -4.58 1.71
CA LEU A 134 -4.33 -5.04 0.47
C LEU A 134 -3.50 -4.52 -0.70
N VAL A 135 -3.02 -5.42 -1.53
CA VAL A 135 -2.26 -5.09 -2.74
C VAL A 135 -3.13 -5.42 -3.95
N ILE A 136 -3.44 -4.40 -4.74
CA ILE A 136 -4.11 -4.58 -6.03
C ILE A 136 -2.99 -4.64 -7.07
N THR A 137 -2.83 -5.78 -7.73
CA THR A 137 -1.78 -5.95 -8.72
C THR A 137 -2.13 -7.02 -9.75
N HIS A 138 -1.53 -6.91 -10.92
CA HIS A 138 -1.49 -7.96 -11.94
C HIS A 138 -0.11 -8.63 -12.00
N ASP A 139 0.84 -8.19 -11.15
CA ASP A 139 2.20 -8.71 -11.08
C ASP A 139 2.28 -9.88 -10.10
N ALA A 140 2.45 -11.09 -10.64
CA ALA A 140 2.58 -12.32 -9.86
C ALA A 140 3.84 -12.31 -8.97
N GLU A 141 4.94 -11.69 -9.41
CA GLU A 141 6.19 -11.61 -8.63
C GLU A 141 5.99 -10.71 -7.40
N CYS A 142 5.29 -9.60 -7.55
CA CYS A 142 4.89 -8.74 -6.43
C CYS A 142 4.02 -9.53 -5.44
N ALA A 143 2.97 -10.19 -5.92
CA ALA A 143 2.05 -10.95 -5.08
C ALA A 143 2.77 -12.06 -4.29
N LEU A 144 3.64 -12.84 -4.95
CA LEU A 144 4.46 -13.88 -4.31
C LEU A 144 5.44 -13.31 -3.28
N SER A 145 5.98 -12.13 -3.56
CA SER A 145 7.00 -11.53 -2.70
C SER A 145 6.43 -10.94 -1.42
N CYS A 146 5.18 -10.48 -1.40
CA CYS A 146 4.66 -9.73 -0.26
C CYS A 146 3.27 -10.13 0.24
N CYS A 147 2.55 -11.04 -0.42
CA CYS A 147 1.19 -11.43 -0.02
C CYS A 147 1.14 -12.88 0.48
N ASP A 148 0.17 -13.15 1.37
CA ASP A 148 -0.08 -14.49 1.94
C ASP A 148 -1.35 -15.12 1.37
N ARG A 149 -2.24 -14.30 0.81
CA ARG A 149 -3.53 -14.72 0.25
C ARG A 149 -3.86 -13.90 -0.98
N ALA A 150 -4.50 -14.52 -1.96
CA ALA A 150 -4.97 -13.86 -3.18
C ALA A 150 -6.47 -14.00 -3.32
N ILE A 151 -7.08 -12.90 -3.79
CA ILE A 151 -8.50 -12.85 -4.16
C ILE A 151 -8.57 -12.44 -5.62
N ARG A 152 -9.17 -13.27 -6.45
CA ARG A 152 -9.39 -12.97 -7.86
C ARG A 152 -10.73 -12.29 -8.06
N LEU A 153 -10.71 -11.20 -8.79
CA LEU A 153 -11.91 -10.43 -9.16
C LEU A 153 -12.11 -10.50 -10.69
N GLU A 154 -13.26 -11.00 -11.11
CA GLU A 154 -13.67 -11.02 -12.51
C GLU A 154 -15.08 -10.48 -12.67
N ASN A 155 -15.28 -9.58 -13.61
CA ASN A 155 -16.58 -8.98 -13.90
C ASN A 155 -17.30 -8.41 -12.65
N GLY A 156 -16.53 -7.88 -11.69
CA GLY A 156 -17.04 -7.29 -10.46
C GLY A 156 -17.42 -8.30 -9.36
N ALA A 157 -17.11 -9.59 -9.55
CA ALA A 157 -17.37 -10.65 -8.57
C ALA A 157 -16.06 -11.33 -8.14
N ILE A 158 -16.05 -11.84 -6.91
CA ILE A 158 -14.96 -12.70 -6.43
C ILE A 158 -15.17 -14.08 -7.04
N THR A 159 -14.20 -14.56 -7.81
CA THR A 159 -14.20 -15.88 -8.43
C THR A 159 -13.33 -16.89 -7.70
N ASP A 160 -12.24 -16.43 -7.10
CA ASP A 160 -11.32 -17.26 -6.32
C ASP A 160 -10.85 -16.52 -5.08
N ASP A 161 -10.58 -17.28 -4.03
CA ASP A 161 -10.02 -16.83 -2.76
C ASP A 161 -9.17 -17.95 -2.17
N PHE A 162 -7.84 -17.77 -2.16
CA PHE A 162 -6.92 -18.85 -1.82
C PHE A 162 -5.62 -18.33 -1.17
N PRO A 163 -4.99 -19.13 -0.29
CA PRO A 163 -3.67 -18.81 0.26
C PRO A 163 -2.59 -18.99 -0.81
N ILE A 164 -1.60 -18.10 -0.80
CA ILE A 164 -0.44 -18.17 -1.70
C ILE A 164 0.61 -19.05 -1.04
N HIS A 165 0.70 -20.33 -1.45
CA HIS A 165 1.70 -21.28 -0.93
C HIS A 165 2.81 -21.60 -1.92
N SER A 166 2.58 -21.40 -3.22
CA SER A 166 3.55 -21.66 -4.28
C SER A 166 3.28 -20.81 -5.52
N VAL A 167 4.34 -20.66 -6.34
CA VAL A 167 4.28 -19.98 -7.63
C VAL A 167 3.26 -20.67 -8.56
N ASP A 168 3.27 -22.00 -8.58
CA ASP A 168 2.44 -22.79 -9.50
C ASP A 168 0.94 -22.57 -9.25
N ILE A 169 0.52 -22.54 -7.98
CA ILE A 169 -0.88 -22.28 -7.60
C ILE A 169 -1.28 -20.86 -8.01
N LEU A 170 -0.42 -19.88 -7.80
CA LEU A 170 -0.71 -18.50 -8.14
C LEU A 170 -0.84 -18.35 -9.67
N LEU A 171 0.12 -18.88 -10.44
CA LEU A 171 0.11 -18.78 -11.90
C LEU A 171 -1.07 -19.52 -12.54
N ASP A 172 -1.41 -20.73 -12.03
CA ASP A 172 -2.57 -21.50 -12.48
C ASP A 172 -3.89 -20.74 -12.22
N LYS A 173 -4.02 -20.20 -11.02
CA LYS A 173 -5.24 -19.49 -10.57
C LYS A 173 -5.40 -18.09 -11.16
N ILE A 174 -4.30 -17.34 -11.38
CA ILE A 174 -4.36 -16.01 -12.01
C ILE A 174 -4.53 -16.10 -13.52
N GLY A 175 -4.33 -17.30 -14.11
CA GLY A 175 -4.47 -17.51 -15.54
C GLY A 175 -3.44 -16.72 -16.34
N TYR A 176 -2.19 -17.09 -16.27
CA TYR A 176 -1.08 -16.43 -16.98
C TYR A 176 -1.16 -16.57 -18.52
N GLN A 177 -2.35 -16.87 -19.02
CA GLN A 177 -2.67 -16.86 -20.46
C GLN A 177 -3.63 -15.71 -20.77
N SER A 178 -3.12 -14.56 -20.96
CA SER A 178 -3.82 -13.39 -21.51
C SER A 178 -4.11 -12.23 -20.58
N CYS A 179 -3.33 -11.18 -20.78
CA CYS A 179 -3.74 -9.80 -20.91
C CYS A 179 -4.99 -9.34 -20.09
N GLY A 180 -4.81 -8.59 -19.03
CA GLY A 180 -5.80 -7.57 -18.67
C GLY A 180 -6.67 -7.78 -17.45
N GLN A 181 -6.44 -8.78 -16.60
CA GLN A 181 -7.26 -8.95 -15.38
C GLN A 181 -6.48 -8.54 -14.13
N ARG A 182 -7.07 -7.64 -13.33
CA ARG A 182 -6.49 -7.18 -12.06
C ARG A 182 -6.91 -8.10 -10.92
N GLY A 183 -5.95 -8.58 -10.14
CA GLY A 183 -6.18 -9.31 -8.89
C GLY A 183 -6.04 -8.41 -7.67
N VAL A 184 -6.61 -8.81 -6.55
CA VAL A 184 -6.38 -8.19 -5.23
C VAL A 184 -5.70 -9.21 -4.35
N CYS A 185 -4.52 -8.87 -3.84
CA CYS A 185 -3.77 -9.72 -2.93
C CYS A 185 -3.79 -9.15 -1.51
N TYR A 186 -3.66 -10.02 -0.53
CA TYR A 186 -3.74 -9.68 0.89
C TYR A 186 -2.49 -10.16 1.62
N SER A 187 -1.94 -9.30 2.50
CA SER A 187 -0.86 -9.64 3.42
C SER A 187 -1.22 -9.17 4.83
N GLY A 188 -1.16 -10.08 5.78
CA GLY A 188 -1.45 -9.85 7.21
C GLY A 188 -2.12 -11.04 7.89
N THR A 189 -1.85 -11.20 9.17
CA THR A 189 -2.44 -12.23 10.06
C THR A 189 -3.73 -11.76 10.70
#